data_f36b32f3fbe02202fee65016902215c2
#
_entry.id   f36b32f3fbe02202fee65016902215c2
#
_cell.length_a   1.000
_cell.length_b   1.000
_cell.length_c   1.000
_cell.angle_alpha   90.00
_cell.angle_beta   90.00
_cell.angle_gamma   90.00
#
_symmetry.space_group_name_H-M   'P 1'
#
loop_
_entity.id
_entity.type
_entity.pdbx_description
1 polymer ?
#
loop_
_entity_poly.entity_id
_entity_poly.type
_entity_poly.pdbx_seq_one_letter_code
_entity_poly.pdbx_strand_id
1 'polypeptide(L)' 'MRYSSQIRAARALLGWSQSKLARAAGVGLTTLQRLEQNEGVVKGNFSTSLKIQNVLEQAGIQFTDDEAGEIGVRLQTSKR' A
#
# COMPACT_ATOMS: atom_id res chain seq x y z
N MET A 1 6.54 -1.85 3.31
CA MET A 1 6.04 -1.43 1.98
C MET A 1 7.12 -0.61 1.31
N ARG A 2 7.59 -1.10 0.19
CA ARG A 2 8.71 -0.46 -0.50
C ARG A 2 8.38 -0.19 -1.97
N TYR A 3 7.52 -1.02 -2.57
CA TYR A 3 7.31 -1.00 -4.01
C TYR A 3 5.89 -0.59 -4.35
N SER A 4 5.73 0.13 -5.45
CA SER A 4 4.42 0.57 -5.92
C SER A 4 3.49 -0.61 -6.15
N SER A 5 4.02 -1.72 -6.65
CA SER A 5 3.21 -2.92 -6.88
C SER A 5 2.60 -3.45 -5.58
N GLN A 6 3.24 -3.23 -4.45
CA GLN A 6 2.69 -3.68 -3.17
C GLN A 6 1.44 -2.89 -2.80
N ILE A 7 1.40 -1.60 -3.13
CA ILE A 7 0.21 -0.80 -2.87
C ILE A 7 -0.96 -1.32 -3.71
N ARG A 8 -0.71 -1.55 -4.99
CA ARG A 8 -1.75 -2.07 -5.89
C ARG A 8 -2.23 -3.44 -5.46
N ALA A 9 -1.30 -4.32 -5.10
CA ALA A 9 -1.65 -5.67 -4.66
C ALA A 9 -2.45 -5.64 -3.37
N ALA A 10 -2.07 -4.77 -2.43
CA ALA A 10 -2.79 -4.64 -1.17
C ALA A 10 -4.22 -4.18 -1.41
N ARG A 11 -4.40 -3.19 -2.29
CA ARG A 11 -5.75 -2.74 -2.64
C ARG A 11 -6.56 -3.88 -3.25
N ALA A 12 -5.94 -4.64 -4.14
CA ALA A 12 -6.63 -5.74 -4.80
C ALA A 12 -7.10 -6.77 -3.77
N LEU A 13 -6.24 -7.11 -2.82
CA LEU A 13 -6.61 -8.05 -1.78
C LEU A 13 -7.76 -7.56 -0.92
N LEU A 14 -7.80 -6.26 -0.65
CA LEU A 14 -8.85 -5.68 0.17
C LEU A 14 -10.11 -5.34 -0.61
N GLY A 15 -10.03 -5.36 -1.94
CA GLY A 15 -11.14 -4.91 -2.77
C GLY A 15 -11.36 -3.40 -2.69
N TRP A 16 -10.30 -2.64 -2.43
CA TRP A 16 -10.40 -1.20 -2.25
C TRP A 16 -10.08 -0.47 -3.55
N SER A 17 -10.86 0.57 -3.83
CA SER A 17 -10.54 1.49 -4.91
C SER A 17 -9.43 2.43 -4.47
N GLN A 18 -8.82 3.11 -5.44
CA GLN A 18 -7.85 4.15 -5.13
C GLN A 18 -8.49 5.26 -4.28
N SER A 19 -9.73 5.63 -4.61
CA SER A 19 -10.43 6.66 -3.85
C SER A 19 -10.61 6.25 -2.40
N LYS A 20 -10.95 4.99 -2.17
CA LYS A 20 -11.13 4.52 -0.80
C LYS A 20 -9.82 4.56 -0.03
N LEU A 21 -8.73 4.10 -0.64
CA LEU A 21 -7.45 4.11 0.03
C LEU A 21 -6.99 5.55 0.31
N ALA A 22 -7.10 6.42 -0.67
CA ALA A 22 -6.68 7.81 -0.50
C ALA A 22 -7.44 8.47 0.64
N ARG A 23 -8.74 8.26 0.70
CA ARG A 23 -9.58 8.83 1.74
C ARG A 23 -9.21 8.26 3.11
N ALA A 24 -9.04 6.94 3.19
CA ALA A 24 -8.70 6.29 4.45
C ALA A 24 -7.34 6.74 4.97
N ALA A 25 -6.40 6.97 4.07
CA ALA A 25 -5.04 7.38 4.46
C ALA A 25 -4.92 8.89 4.65
N GLY A 26 -5.93 9.66 4.26
CA GLY A 26 -5.86 11.11 4.36
C GLY A 26 -4.88 11.72 3.38
N VAL A 27 -4.76 11.14 2.19
CA VAL A 27 -3.88 11.68 1.14
C VAL A 27 -4.72 11.97 -0.09
N GLY A 28 -4.18 12.85 -0.96
CA GLY A 28 -4.87 13.19 -2.19
C GLY A 28 -4.91 12.03 -3.17
N LEU A 29 -6.00 11.92 -3.89
CA LEU A 29 -6.16 10.86 -4.88
C LEU A 29 -5.08 10.94 -5.95
N THR A 30 -4.82 12.15 -6.44
CA THR A 30 -3.79 12.35 -7.46
C THR A 30 -2.43 11.90 -6.96
N THR A 31 -2.13 12.18 -5.70
CA THR A 31 -0.87 11.76 -5.09
C THR A 31 -0.78 10.24 -5.06
N LEU A 32 -1.85 9.57 -4.65
CA LEU A 32 -1.87 8.11 -4.60
C LEU A 32 -1.73 7.53 -6.01
N GLN A 33 -2.44 8.09 -6.98
CA GLN A 33 -2.35 7.62 -8.36
C GLN A 33 -0.92 7.71 -8.88
N ARG A 34 -0.25 8.80 -8.54
CA ARG A 34 1.13 9.01 -8.97
C ARG A 34 2.06 7.97 -8.35
N LEU A 35 1.85 7.67 -7.06
CA LEU A 35 2.67 6.66 -6.39
C LEU A 35 2.45 5.28 -6.99
N GLU A 36 1.22 4.97 -7.37
CA GLU A 36 0.91 3.65 -7.92
C GLU A 36 1.32 3.48 -9.37
N GLN A 37 1.47 4.58 -10.10
CA GLN A 37 1.87 4.51 -11.50
C GLN A 37 3.35 4.23 -11.69
N ASN A 38 4.17 4.60 -10.71
CA ASN A 38 5.59 4.39 -10.81
C ASN A 38 5.90 2.90 -10.75
N GLU A 39 6.91 2.51 -11.52
CA GLU A 39 7.42 1.15 -11.45
C GLU A 39 8.52 1.11 -10.40
N GLY A 40 8.59 0.00 -9.69
CA GLY A 40 9.67 -0.20 -8.74
C GLY A 40 9.41 0.46 -7.40
N VAL A 41 10.43 1.08 -6.85
CA VAL A 41 10.40 1.62 -5.50
C VAL A 41 9.48 2.83 -5.41
N VAL A 42 8.70 2.88 -4.33
CA VAL A 42 7.84 4.03 -4.07
C VAL A 42 8.71 5.26 -3.88
N LYS A 43 8.35 6.32 -4.59
CA LYS A 43 9.06 7.59 -4.52
C LYS A 43 8.12 8.66 -4.03
N GLY A 44 8.70 9.72 -3.48
CA GLY A 44 7.93 10.86 -3.05
C GLY A 44 8.05 11.07 -1.55
N ASN A 45 7.06 11.71 -0.99
CA ASN A 45 7.09 12.10 0.41
C ASN A 45 6.97 10.89 1.32
N PHE A 46 7.96 10.74 2.21
CA PHE A 46 7.99 9.60 3.14
C PHE A 46 6.76 9.57 4.03
N SER A 47 6.30 10.73 4.51
CA SER A 47 5.15 10.75 5.40
C SER A 47 3.87 10.32 4.69
N THR A 48 3.74 10.63 3.39
CA THR A 48 2.61 10.16 2.59
C THR A 48 2.64 8.64 2.46
N SER A 49 3.81 8.09 2.14
CA SER A 49 3.97 6.63 2.04
C SER A 49 3.65 5.95 3.36
N LEU A 50 4.08 6.56 4.46
CA LEU A 50 3.83 5.98 5.79
C LEU A 50 2.36 5.96 6.13
N LYS A 51 1.63 7.02 5.77
CA LYS A 51 0.17 7.06 5.99
C LYS A 51 -0.53 5.95 5.24
N ILE A 52 -0.13 5.73 4.00
CA ILE A 52 -0.70 4.66 3.17
C ILE A 52 -0.38 3.31 3.78
N GLN A 53 0.87 3.10 4.15
CA GLN A 53 1.29 1.82 4.76
C GLN A 53 0.51 1.54 6.03
N ASN A 54 0.38 2.54 6.91
CA ASN A 54 -0.29 2.36 8.19
C ASN A 54 -1.75 1.96 8.01
N VAL A 55 -2.44 2.61 7.09
CA VAL A 55 -3.85 2.30 6.83
C VAL A 55 -4.01 0.88 6.30
N LEU A 56 -3.13 0.47 5.40
CA LEU A 56 -3.20 -0.88 4.84
C LEU A 56 -2.88 -1.93 5.90
N GLU A 57 -1.89 -1.65 6.75
CA GLU A 57 -1.55 -2.58 7.82
C GLU A 57 -2.69 -2.71 8.83
N GLN A 58 -3.36 -1.61 9.14
CA GLN A 58 -4.51 -1.66 10.03
C GLN A 58 -5.66 -2.45 9.44
N ALA A 59 -5.74 -2.51 8.11
CA ALA A 59 -6.76 -3.29 7.42
C ALA A 59 -6.41 -4.78 7.30
N GLY A 60 -5.24 -5.17 7.79
CA GLY A 60 -4.84 -6.57 7.80
C GLY A 60 -3.76 -6.93 6.81
N ILE A 61 -3.22 -5.98 6.09
CA ILE A 61 -2.16 -6.24 5.13
C ILE A 61 -0.82 -6.39 5.83
N GLN A 62 -0.07 -7.40 5.44
CA GLN A 62 1.32 -7.59 5.86
C GLN A 62 2.19 -7.50 4.62
N PHE A 63 3.23 -6.69 4.70
CA PHE A 63 4.16 -6.48 3.58
C PHE A 63 5.42 -7.31 3.77
N THR A 64 5.89 -7.89 2.68
CA THR A 64 7.15 -8.64 2.65
C THR A 64 8.14 -7.91 1.77
N ASP A 65 9.26 -7.47 2.36
CA ASP A 65 10.34 -6.80 1.64
C ASP A 65 11.63 -7.31 2.26
N ASP A 66 12.08 -8.49 1.88
CA ASP A 66 13.24 -9.04 2.56
C ASP A 66 14.50 -8.86 1.73
N GLU A 67 15.64 -9.19 2.35
CA GLU A 67 16.94 -9.02 1.73
C GLU A 67 17.18 -10.00 0.60
N ALA A 68 16.41 -11.07 0.56
CA ALA A 68 16.53 -12.04 -0.52
C ALA A 68 15.81 -11.58 -1.78
N GLY A 69 15.19 -10.40 -1.74
CA GLY A 69 14.51 -9.86 -2.90
C GLY A 69 13.07 -10.32 -3.04
N GLU A 70 12.53 -10.95 -2.02
CA GLU A 70 11.14 -11.39 -2.08
C GLU A 70 10.24 -10.23 -1.71
N ILE A 71 9.30 -9.92 -2.59
CA ILE A 71 8.40 -8.80 -2.44
C ILE A 71 6.99 -9.33 -2.51
N GLY A 72 6.18 -9.00 -1.51
CA GLY A 72 4.83 -9.50 -1.51
C GLY A 72 3.94 -8.80 -0.52
N VAL A 73 2.70 -9.23 -0.51
CA VAL A 73 1.68 -8.77 0.44
C VAL A 73 0.83 -9.96 0.83
N ARG A 74 0.32 -9.91 2.04
CA ARG A 74 -0.64 -10.90 2.54
C ARG A 74 -1.77 -10.17 3.23
N LEU A 75 -2.97 -10.69 3.09
CA LEU A 75 -4.11 -10.17 3.84
C LEU A 75 -4.45 -11.18 4.92
N GLN A 76 -4.44 -10.73 6.16
CA GLN A 76 -4.86 -11.55 7.29
C GLN A 76 -6.27 -11.16 7.63
N THR A 77 -7.19 -12.09 7.40
CA THR A 77 -8.61 -11.82 7.57
C THR A 77 -9.17 -12.37 8.87
N SER A 78 -8.33 -12.95 9.67
CA SER A 78 -8.83 -13.64 10.83
C SER A 78 -9.53 -12.71 11.78
N LYS A 79 -10.33 -13.30 12.41
CA LYS A 79 -10.84 -12.67 13.45
C LYS A 79 -11.10 -13.51 14.53
N ARG A 80 -10.92 -13.59 14.88
CA ARG A 80 -11.04 -14.32 15.78
C ARG A 80 -11.66 -14.57 16.18
#